data_ab3d0ba455d2ba907756bb8d5784ffa2
#
_entry.id   ab3d0ba455d2ba907756bb8d5784ffa2
#
_cell.length_a   1.000
_cell.length_b   1.000
_cell.length_c   1.000
_cell.angle_alpha   90.00
_cell.angle_beta   90.00
_cell.angle_gamma   90.00
#
_symmetry.space_group_name_H-M   'P 1'
#
loop_
_entity.id
_entity.type
_entity.pdbx_description
1 polymer ?
#
loop_
_entity_poly.entity_id
_entity_poly.type
_entity_poly.pdbx_seq_one_letter_code
_entity_poly.pdbx_strand_id
1 'polypeptide(L)'
;MDSALITTVLDGVPLPSLMIGRDQRVLAANPPARNLFGTAIVGRHYLMSMRQPALLDAVEAALQQGLAGQVRHVITGQGGEATYRVMVSPVADAGQAAALCVFEDISEVEKIGQMRRDFVANVSHELRTPLTALLGFIETLQGPARDDAPARARFLAIMQREALRMNRLVRDLLSLSRVEAGERVRPTERVDVAGLATSVGTTLRPMAEAAGVVLRLDGADAPAMVTADADQMTQVLHNLIENAVKYGGAGQLVTVTLRHLPEEPALRGPALSIAVADRGEGIDPIHLPRLTERFYRVDSHRSREQGGTGLGLAIVKHIVNRHRGRFRIDSVKGEGSTFTILLPA
;
A
#
# COMPACT_ATOMS: atom_id res chain seq x y z
N MET A 1 -12.73 -47.61 2.29
CA MET A 1 -13.42 -46.42 2.86
C MET A 1 -14.74 -46.19 2.17
N ASP A 2 -15.82 -45.96 2.91
CA ASP A 2 -17.12 -45.62 2.33
C ASP A 2 -17.08 -44.22 1.70
N SER A 3 -17.23 -44.13 0.39
CA SER A 3 -17.14 -42.87 -0.36
C SER A 3 -18.20 -41.85 0.09
N ALA A 4 -19.36 -42.33 0.53
CA ALA A 4 -20.43 -41.44 1.01
C ALA A 4 -20.08 -40.81 2.35
N LEU A 5 -19.50 -41.59 3.27
CA LEU A 5 -19.05 -41.06 4.56
C LEU A 5 -17.93 -40.04 4.39
N ILE A 6 -16.95 -40.34 3.55
CA ILE A 6 -15.84 -39.40 3.25
C ILE A 6 -16.37 -38.06 2.76
N THR A 7 -17.29 -38.10 1.78
CA THR A 7 -17.89 -36.90 1.22
C THR A 7 -18.63 -36.10 2.28
N THR A 8 -19.44 -36.76 3.10
CA THR A 8 -20.18 -36.11 4.19
C THR A 8 -19.26 -35.43 5.21
N VAL A 9 -18.16 -36.07 5.59
CA VAL A 9 -17.18 -35.50 6.52
C VAL A 9 -16.46 -34.29 5.89
N LEU A 10 -16.06 -34.40 4.62
CA LEU A 10 -15.39 -33.29 3.92
C LEU A 10 -16.33 -32.11 3.70
N ASP A 11 -17.61 -32.34 3.44
CA ASP A 11 -18.59 -31.26 3.25
C ASP A 11 -18.80 -30.44 4.53
N GLY A 12 -18.51 -31.00 5.71
CA GLY A 12 -18.48 -30.27 6.99
C GLY A 12 -17.24 -29.38 7.19
N VAL A 13 -16.21 -29.49 6.35
CA VAL A 13 -15.00 -28.67 6.44
C VAL A 13 -15.19 -27.38 5.63
N PRO A 14 -15.08 -26.18 6.27
CA PRO A 14 -15.31 -24.91 5.58
C PRO A 14 -14.20 -24.53 4.59
N LEU A 15 -13.00 -25.10 4.72
CA LEU A 15 -11.87 -24.86 3.82
C LEU A 15 -11.92 -25.81 2.63
N PRO A 16 -11.40 -25.42 1.43
CA PRO A 16 -11.23 -26.32 0.32
C PRO A 16 -10.46 -27.57 0.75
N SER A 17 -11.10 -28.73 0.61
CA SER A 17 -10.55 -30.00 1.10
C SER A 17 -10.81 -31.11 0.11
N LEU A 18 -9.81 -31.95 -0.12
CA LEU A 18 -9.92 -33.10 -0.98
C LEU A 18 -9.12 -34.28 -0.42
N MET A 19 -9.53 -35.47 -0.80
CA MET A 19 -8.87 -36.71 -0.44
C MET A 19 -8.30 -37.39 -1.68
N ILE A 20 -7.04 -37.78 -1.61
CA ILE A 20 -6.31 -38.46 -2.69
C ILE A 20 -6.07 -39.92 -2.26
N GLY A 21 -6.44 -40.87 -3.10
CA GLY A 21 -6.22 -42.29 -2.87
C GLY A 21 -4.80 -42.74 -3.21
N ARG A 22 -4.48 -43.97 -2.87
CA ARG A 22 -3.19 -44.61 -3.17
C ARG A 22 -2.92 -44.71 -4.70
N ASP A 23 -3.98 -44.75 -5.50
CA ASP A 23 -3.93 -44.72 -6.96
C ASP A 23 -3.70 -43.32 -7.55
N GLN A 24 -3.38 -42.33 -6.66
CA GLN A 24 -3.13 -40.94 -7.01
C GLN A 24 -4.31 -40.21 -7.65
N ARG A 25 -5.55 -40.74 -7.46
CA ARG A 25 -6.79 -40.10 -7.88
C ARG A 25 -7.50 -39.40 -6.72
N VAL A 26 -8.20 -38.33 -7.05
CA VAL A 26 -9.05 -37.63 -6.09
C VAL A 26 -10.28 -38.50 -5.80
N LEU A 27 -10.38 -38.99 -4.58
CA LEU A 27 -11.50 -39.83 -4.11
C LEU A 27 -12.73 -38.99 -3.81
N ALA A 28 -12.55 -37.86 -3.15
CA ALA A 28 -13.60 -36.93 -2.78
C ALA A 28 -13.08 -35.50 -2.71
N ALA A 29 -13.94 -34.53 -2.90
CA ALA A 29 -13.65 -33.10 -2.75
C ALA A 29 -14.93 -32.40 -2.26
N ASN A 30 -14.80 -31.49 -1.31
CA ASN A 30 -15.92 -30.70 -0.81
C ASN A 30 -16.29 -29.56 -1.80
N PRO A 31 -17.44 -28.89 -1.62
CA PRO A 31 -17.87 -27.80 -2.50
C PRO A 31 -16.82 -26.68 -2.67
N PRO A 32 -16.14 -26.17 -1.61
CA PRO A 32 -15.07 -25.20 -1.78
C PRO A 32 -13.91 -25.69 -2.66
N ALA A 33 -13.47 -26.96 -2.52
CA ALA A 33 -12.42 -27.52 -3.36
C ALA A 33 -12.88 -27.71 -4.82
N ARG A 34 -14.13 -28.07 -5.05
CA ARG A 34 -14.72 -28.14 -6.41
C ARG A 34 -14.80 -26.77 -7.07
N ASN A 35 -15.09 -25.72 -6.31
CA ASN A 35 -15.05 -24.34 -6.81
C ASN A 35 -13.62 -23.93 -7.20
N LEU A 36 -12.61 -24.35 -6.43
CA LEU A 36 -11.21 -23.99 -6.64
C LEU A 36 -10.59 -24.75 -7.83
N PHE A 37 -10.84 -26.06 -7.96
CA PHE A 37 -10.20 -26.94 -8.93
C PHE A 37 -11.10 -27.40 -10.06
N GLY A 38 -12.37 -27.03 -10.03
CA GLY A 38 -13.40 -27.45 -10.96
C GLY A 38 -14.20 -28.66 -10.47
N THR A 39 -15.48 -28.71 -10.87
CA THR A 39 -16.43 -29.74 -10.44
C THR A 39 -16.03 -31.17 -10.85
N ALA A 40 -15.27 -31.31 -11.95
CA ALA A 40 -14.84 -32.60 -12.52
C ALA A 40 -13.52 -33.12 -11.88
N ILE A 41 -13.06 -32.59 -10.74
CA ILE A 41 -11.79 -33.01 -10.13
C ILE A 41 -11.85 -34.45 -9.56
N VAL A 42 -13.01 -34.87 -9.04
CA VAL A 42 -13.18 -36.21 -8.45
C VAL A 42 -12.98 -37.30 -9.54
N GLY A 43 -12.24 -38.36 -9.21
CA GLY A 43 -11.83 -39.43 -10.10
C GLY A 43 -10.63 -39.10 -10.99
N ARG A 44 -10.21 -37.85 -11.09
CA ARG A 44 -9.03 -37.47 -11.88
C ARG A 44 -7.75 -37.66 -11.09
N HIS A 45 -6.66 -37.85 -11.82
CA HIS A 45 -5.33 -37.85 -11.21
C HIS A 45 -5.00 -36.45 -10.72
N TYR A 46 -4.54 -36.31 -9.44
CA TYR A 46 -4.33 -35.01 -8.80
C TYR A 46 -3.29 -34.14 -9.52
N LEU A 47 -2.30 -34.72 -10.21
CA LEU A 47 -1.32 -34.00 -11.03
C LEU A 47 -1.93 -33.11 -12.13
N MET A 48 -3.16 -33.41 -12.55
CA MET A 48 -3.82 -32.58 -13.58
C MET A 48 -4.14 -31.18 -13.10
N SER A 49 -4.37 -31.03 -11.79
CA SER A 49 -4.74 -29.74 -11.15
C SER A 49 -3.68 -29.20 -10.20
N MET A 50 -2.73 -30.04 -9.74
CA MET A 50 -1.71 -29.68 -8.75
C MET A 50 -0.35 -30.11 -9.26
N ARG A 51 0.45 -29.16 -9.78
CA ARG A 51 1.71 -29.46 -10.48
C ARG A 51 2.96 -28.98 -9.73
N GLN A 52 2.81 -28.34 -8.57
CA GLN A 52 3.97 -27.83 -7.83
C GLN A 52 4.72 -28.97 -7.13
N PRO A 53 6.04 -29.11 -7.34
CA PRO A 53 6.82 -30.23 -6.81
C PRO A 53 6.67 -30.43 -5.32
N ALA A 54 6.74 -29.36 -4.53
CA ALA A 54 6.62 -29.44 -3.06
C ALA A 54 5.29 -30.06 -2.60
N LEU A 55 4.17 -29.82 -3.30
CA LEU A 55 2.89 -30.41 -2.97
C LEU A 55 2.85 -31.89 -3.39
N LEU A 56 3.45 -32.22 -4.52
CA LEU A 56 3.57 -33.61 -4.99
C LEU A 56 4.36 -34.45 -3.99
N ASP A 57 5.53 -33.96 -3.56
CA ASP A 57 6.38 -34.63 -2.59
C ASP A 57 5.65 -34.84 -1.25
N ALA A 58 4.89 -33.85 -0.79
CA ALA A 58 4.11 -33.95 0.45
C ALA A 58 2.98 -34.98 0.35
N VAL A 59 2.28 -35.04 -0.79
CA VAL A 59 1.22 -36.02 -1.03
C VAL A 59 1.82 -37.44 -1.12
N GLU A 60 2.94 -37.62 -1.80
CA GLU A 60 3.63 -38.91 -1.88
C GLU A 60 4.15 -39.37 -0.53
N ALA A 61 4.73 -38.46 0.27
CA ALA A 61 5.18 -38.79 1.63
C ALA A 61 4.01 -39.22 2.53
N ALA A 62 2.84 -38.57 2.39
CA ALA A 62 1.65 -38.97 3.13
C ALA A 62 1.12 -40.34 2.69
N LEU A 63 1.10 -40.63 1.38
CA LEU A 63 0.58 -41.87 0.84
C LEU A 63 1.52 -43.08 1.08
N GLN A 64 2.83 -42.88 0.98
CA GLN A 64 3.82 -43.96 1.01
C GLN A 64 4.45 -44.16 2.39
N GLN A 65 4.70 -43.07 3.11
CA GLN A 65 5.44 -43.06 4.37
C GLN A 65 4.55 -42.75 5.58
N GLY A 66 3.29 -42.34 5.37
CA GLY A 66 2.39 -41.95 6.44
C GLY A 66 2.83 -40.65 7.16
N LEU A 67 3.60 -39.78 6.47
CA LEU A 67 4.10 -38.52 7.04
C LEU A 67 3.18 -37.37 6.69
N ALA A 68 2.78 -36.60 7.71
CA ALA A 68 2.07 -35.34 7.50
C ALA A 68 3.05 -34.24 7.03
N GLY A 69 2.58 -33.34 6.18
CA GLY A 69 3.36 -32.23 5.65
C GLY A 69 2.54 -30.95 5.54
N GLN A 70 3.25 -29.84 5.44
CA GLN A 70 2.65 -28.54 5.15
C GLN A 70 3.47 -27.86 4.07
N VAL A 71 2.82 -27.38 3.01
CA VAL A 71 3.48 -26.76 1.87
C VAL A 71 2.75 -25.49 1.44
N ARG A 72 3.50 -24.60 0.80
CA ARG A 72 2.95 -23.42 0.14
C ARG A 72 2.60 -23.78 -1.30
N HIS A 73 1.38 -23.45 -1.73
CA HIS A 73 0.88 -23.72 -3.08
C HIS A 73 0.27 -22.46 -3.69
N VAL A 74 0.67 -22.13 -4.92
CA VAL A 74 0.18 -20.93 -5.62
C VAL A 74 -0.74 -21.38 -6.75
N ILE A 75 -1.93 -20.79 -6.79
CA ILE A 75 -2.93 -21.04 -7.84
C ILE A 75 -3.16 -19.75 -8.61
N THR A 76 -2.96 -19.80 -9.92
CA THR A 76 -3.26 -18.69 -10.83
C THR A 76 -4.61 -18.96 -11.50
N GLY A 77 -5.59 -18.10 -11.26
CA GLY A 77 -6.94 -18.19 -11.79
C GLY A 77 -7.40 -16.90 -12.47
N GLN A 78 -8.67 -16.84 -12.89
CA GLN A 78 -9.28 -15.64 -13.52
C GLN A 78 -9.27 -14.40 -12.59
N GLY A 79 -9.22 -14.60 -11.26
CA GLY A 79 -9.14 -13.55 -10.25
C GLY A 79 -7.71 -13.11 -9.88
N GLY A 80 -6.68 -13.66 -10.54
CA GLY A 80 -5.27 -13.42 -10.22
C GLY A 80 -4.60 -14.60 -9.53
N GLU A 81 -3.50 -14.31 -8.84
CA GLU A 81 -2.70 -15.29 -8.12
C GLU A 81 -3.13 -15.35 -6.65
N ALA A 82 -3.45 -16.55 -6.17
CA ALA A 82 -3.80 -16.82 -4.78
C ALA A 82 -2.80 -17.80 -4.17
N THR A 83 -2.37 -17.53 -2.93
CA THR A 83 -1.41 -18.38 -2.20
C THR A 83 -2.13 -19.17 -1.12
N TYR A 84 -2.00 -20.47 -1.19
CA TYR A 84 -2.57 -21.38 -0.21
C TYR A 84 -1.49 -22.04 0.64
N ARG A 85 -1.79 -22.18 1.92
CA ARG A 85 -1.12 -23.12 2.81
C ARG A 85 -1.86 -24.45 2.68
N VAL A 86 -1.17 -25.49 2.21
CA VAL A 86 -1.77 -26.82 2.05
C VAL A 86 -1.25 -27.71 3.16
N MET A 87 -2.16 -28.18 4.01
CA MET A 87 -1.90 -29.21 5.02
C MET A 87 -2.21 -30.57 4.38
N VAL A 88 -1.22 -31.43 4.35
CA VAL A 88 -1.35 -32.79 3.83
C VAL A 88 -1.22 -33.76 5.00
N SER A 89 -2.29 -34.52 5.27
CA SER A 89 -2.34 -35.47 6.37
C SER A 89 -2.60 -36.87 5.87
N PRO A 90 -1.85 -37.88 6.31
CA PRO A 90 -2.12 -39.28 5.98
C PRO A 90 -3.41 -39.71 6.66
N VAL A 91 -4.25 -40.44 5.90
CA VAL A 91 -5.46 -41.10 6.42
C VAL A 91 -5.35 -42.58 6.11
N ALA A 92 -5.44 -43.41 7.13
CA ALA A 92 -5.41 -44.85 6.96
C ALA A 92 -6.72 -45.48 7.46
N ASP A 93 -7.35 -46.34 6.65
CA ASP A 93 -8.52 -47.10 7.03
C ASP A 93 -8.42 -48.50 6.41
N ALA A 94 -8.48 -49.53 7.24
CA ALA A 94 -8.51 -50.95 6.87
C ALA A 94 -7.47 -51.36 5.81
N GLY A 95 -6.24 -50.77 5.86
CA GLY A 95 -5.16 -51.06 4.93
C GLY A 95 -5.17 -50.24 3.66
N GLN A 96 -6.09 -49.31 3.49
CA GLN A 96 -6.11 -48.34 2.41
C GLN A 96 -5.50 -47.02 2.89
N ALA A 97 -4.39 -46.61 2.26
CA ALA A 97 -3.77 -45.31 2.50
C ALA A 97 -4.41 -44.22 1.59
N ALA A 98 -4.70 -43.10 2.19
CA ALA A 98 -5.13 -41.89 1.48
C ALA A 98 -4.42 -40.65 2.07
N ALA A 99 -4.42 -39.55 1.35
CA ALA A 99 -3.94 -38.24 1.81
C ALA A 99 -5.09 -37.22 1.80
N LEU A 100 -5.33 -36.61 2.95
CA LEU A 100 -6.24 -35.47 3.08
C LEU A 100 -5.43 -34.19 2.83
N CYS A 101 -5.86 -33.39 1.85
CA CYS A 101 -5.29 -32.07 1.56
C CYS A 101 -6.31 -30.99 1.91
N VAL A 102 -5.92 -30.06 2.82
CA VAL A 102 -6.73 -28.91 3.22
C VAL A 102 -6.01 -27.64 2.80
N PHE A 103 -6.71 -26.76 2.07
CA PHE A 103 -6.16 -25.54 1.49
C PHE A 103 -6.67 -24.33 2.27
N GLU A 104 -5.78 -23.63 2.94
CA GLU A 104 -6.05 -22.36 3.63
C GLU A 104 -5.53 -21.21 2.77
N ASP A 105 -6.40 -20.29 2.38
CA ASP A 105 -5.98 -19.07 1.65
C ASP A 105 -5.21 -18.14 2.59
N ILE A 106 -3.93 -17.95 2.31
CA ILE A 106 -3.03 -17.07 3.04
C ILE A 106 -2.59 -15.86 2.21
N SER A 107 -3.27 -15.58 1.11
CA SER A 107 -2.88 -14.51 0.18
C SER A 107 -2.79 -13.15 0.85
N GLU A 108 -3.74 -12.80 1.72
CA GLU A 108 -3.71 -11.53 2.46
C GLU A 108 -2.56 -11.49 3.48
N VAL A 109 -2.33 -12.57 4.21
CA VAL A 109 -1.25 -12.67 5.19
C VAL A 109 0.12 -12.55 4.51
N GLU A 110 0.29 -13.24 3.38
CA GLU A 110 1.51 -13.16 2.55
C GLU A 110 1.72 -11.75 1.99
N LYS A 111 0.68 -11.10 1.48
CA LYS A 111 0.75 -9.71 0.99
C LYS A 111 1.16 -8.75 2.10
N ILE A 112 0.57 -8.86 3.29
CA ILE A 112 0.94 -8.03 4.45
C ILE A 112 2.41 -8.29 4.83
N GLY A 113 2.82 -9.55 4.90
CA GLY A 113 4.21 -9.93 5.19
C GLY A 113 5.20 -9.39 4.15
N GLN A 114 4.85 -9.46 2.87
CA GLN A 114 5.68 -8.91 1.78
C GLN A 114 5.76 -7.39 1.86
N MET A 115 4.63 -6.70 2.02
CA MET A 115 4.62 -5.24 2.19
C MET A 115 5.50 -4.77 3.36
N ARG A 116 5.52 -5.53 4.47
CA ARG A 116 6.38 -5.23 5.62
C ARG A 116 7.87 -5.43 5.30
N ARG A 117 8.23 -6.51 4.61
CA ARG A 117 9.62 -6.74 4.17
C ARG A 117 10.10 -5.66 3.22
N ASP A 118 9.28 -5.32 2.22
CA ASP A 118 9.59 -4.28 1.23
C ASP A 118 9.71 -2.91 1.89
N PHE A 119 8.86 -2.61 2.87
CA PHE A 119 8.95 -1.37 3.66
C PHE A 119 10.29 -1.27 4.38
N VAL A 120 10.72 -2.29 5.13
CA VAL A 120 12.01 -2.28 5.85
C VAL A 120 13.19 -2.17 4.88
N ALA A 121 13.15 -2.88 3.76
CA ALA A 121 14.18 -2.82 2.73
C ALA A 121 14.27 -1.40 2.13
N ASN A 122 13.13 -0.80 1.76
CA ASN A 122 13.07 0.54 1.18
C ASN A 122 13.54 1.62 2.17
N VAL A 123 13.13 1.55 3.45
CA VAL A 123 13.63 2.45 4.50
C VAL A 123 15.15 2.37 4.58
N SER A 124 15.70 1.14 4.61
CA SER A 124 17.14 0.93 4.70
C SER A 124 17.88 1.52 3.49
N HIS A 125 17.34 1.37 2.29
CA HIS A 125 17.92 1.94 1.07
C HIS A 125 17.84 3.48 1.02
N GLU A 126 16.68 4.05 1.38
CA GLU A 126 16.47 5.51 1.35
C GLU A 126 17.26 6.25 2.44
N LEU A 127 17.65 5.56 3.53
CA LEU A 127 18.57 6.09 4.55
C LEU A 127 20.04 5.89 4.19
N ARG A 128 20.41 4.75 3.61
CA ARG A 128 21.81 4.42 3.30
C ARG A 128 22.40 5.36 2.24
N THR A 129 21.64 5.65 1.19
CA THR A 129 22.12 6.48 0.07
C THR A 129 22.59 7.88 0.52
N PRO A 130 21.79 8.70 1.22
CA PRO A 130 22.24 10.01 1.69
C PRO A 130 23.34 9.90 2.74
N LEU A 131 23.33 8.88 3.60
CA LEU A 131 24.38 8.67 4.60
C LEU A 131 25.74 8.39 3.95
N THR A 132 25.77 7.55 2.93
CA THR A 132 27.00 7.28 2.17
C THR A 132 27.51 8.55 1.47
N ALA A 133 26.61 9.37 0.91
CA ALA A 133 27.00 10.62 0.30
C ALA A 133 27.57 11.60 1.32
N LEU A 134 26.94 11.73 2.52
CA LEU A 134 27.44 12.56 3.61
C LEU A 134 28.87 12.15 4.05
N LEU A 135 29.10 10.84 4.23
CA LEU A 135 30.43 10.32 4.59
C LEU A 135 31.48 10.65 3.51
N GLY A 136 31.15 10.43 2.23
CA GLY A 136 32.09 10.75 1.13
C GLY A 136 32.40 12.26 1.04
N PHE A 137 31.43 13.13 1.29
CA PHE A 137 31.68 14.58 1.32
C PHE A 137 32.53 14.99 2.53
N ILE A 138 32.34 14.36 3.71
CA ILE A 138 33.18 14.57 4.87
C ILE A 138 34.64 14.18 4.58
N GLU A 139 34.88 13.00 3.99
CA GLU A 139 36.20 12.53 3.60
C GLU A 139 36.84 13.49 2.57
N THR A 140 36.08 13.96 1.59
CA THR A 140 36.55 14.92 0.59
C THR A 140 36.97 16.26 1.23
N LEU A 141 36.19 16.75 2.19
CA LEU A 141 36.45 17.99 2.93
C LEU A 141 37.64 17.86 3.90
N GLN A 142 37.91 16.65 4.43
CA GLN A 142 39.09 16.38 5.26
C GLN A 142 40.36 16.20 4.46
N GLY A 143 40.24 15.88 3.16
CA GLY A 143 41.35 15.57 2.23
C GLY A 143 41.44 16.56 1.06
N PRO A 144 41.08 16.15 -0.18
CA PRO A 144 41.37 16.94 -1.40
C PRO A 144 40.76 18.35 -1.44
N ALA A 145 39.61 18.56 -0.82
CA ALA A 145 38.93 19.87 -0.81
C ALA A 145 39.11 20.67 0.47
N ARG A 146 40.10 20.32 1.30
CA ARG A 146 40.33 20.96 2.61
C ARG A 146 40.58 22.47 2.49
N ASP A 147 41.38 22.88 1.51
CA ASP A 147 41.81 24.26 1.32
C ASP A 147 41.06 24.94 0.15
N ASP A 148 40.10 24.25 -0.50
CA ASP A 148 39.25 24.80 -1.56
C ASP A 148 37.95 25.38 -0.97
N ALA A 149 37.93 26.70 -0.75
CA ALA A 149 36.79 27.38 -0.13
C ALA A 149 35.49 27.30 -0.98
N PRO A 150 35.49 27.45 -2.32
CA PRO A 150 34.32 27.25 -3.18
C PRO A 150 33.77 25.82 -3.13
N ALA A 151 34.64 24.81 -3.22
CA ALA A 151 34.24 23.40 -3.12
C ALA A 151 33.65 23.08 -1.76
N ARG A 152 34.25 23.60 -0.66
CA ARG A 152 33.75 23.44 0.69
C ARG A 152 32.33 24.00 0.86
N ALA A 153 32.07 25.22 0.39
CA ALA A 153 30.75 25.81 0.46
C ALA A 153 29.70 24.98 -0.29
N ARG A 154 30.04 24.49 -1.47
CA ARG A 154 29.17 23.63 -2.29
C ARG A 154 28.88 22.30 -1.60
N PHE A 155 29.89 21.61 -1.07
CA PHE A 155 29.72 20.33 -0.38
C PHE A 155 28.92 20.47 0.90
N LEU A 156 29.14 21.49 1.70
CA LEU A 156 28.34 21.78 2.90
C LEU A 156 26.86 22.03 2.55
N ALA A 157 26.56 22.75 1.47
CA ALA A 157 25.18 22.96 1.02
C ALA A 157 24.51 21.64 0.57
N ILE A 158 25.24 20.74 -0.09
CA ILE A 158 24.74 19.41 -0.46
C ILE A 158 24.48 18.57 0.80
N MET A 159 25.45 18.53 1.71
CA MET A 159 25.32 17.81 2.99
C MET A 159 24.10 18.29 3.81
N GLN A 160 23.89 19.60 3.87
CA GLN A 160 22.73 20.17 4.54
C GLN A 160 21.41 19.72 3.91
N ARG A 161 21.31 19.70 2.58
CA ARG A 161 20.11 19.19 1.89
C ARG A 161 19.85 17.74 2.18
N GLU A 162 20.89 16.88 2.13
CA GLU A 162 20.75 15.46 2.43
C GLU A 162 20.35 15.20 3.89
N ALA A 163 20.93 15.92 4.84
CA ALA A 163 20.56 15.85 6.26
C ALA A 163 19.09 16.26 6.49
N LEU A 164 18.65 17.36 5.87
CA LEU A 164 17.25 17.81 5.93
C LEU A 164 16.29 16.79 5.28
N ARG A 165 16.70 16.14 4.17
CA ARG A 165 15.94 15.09 3.54
C ARG A 165 15.80 13.87 4.45
N MET A 166 16.88 13.42 5.10
CA MET A 166 16.84 12.33 6.08
C MET A 166 15.91 12.65 7.24
N ASN A 167 15.96 13.86 7.76
CA ASN A 167 15.10 14.29 8.87
C ASN A 167 13.61 14.29 8.46
N ARG A 168 13.29 14.70 7.23
CA ARG A 168 11.91 14.56 6.68
C ARG A 168 11.49 13.10 6.58
N LEU A 169 12.36 12.23 6.05
CA LEU A 169 12.07 10.80 5.94
C LEU A 169 11.76 10.17 7.30
N VAL A 170 12.58 10.48 8.32
CA VAL A 170 12.35 9.98 9.70
C VAL A 170 11.02 10.48 10.26
N ARG A 171 10.68 11.77 10.06
CA ARG A 171 9.39 12.32 10.50
C ARG A 171 8.20 11.64 9.80
N ASP A 172 8.30 11.43 8.49
CA ASP A 172 7.26 10.76 7.70
C ASP A 172 7.06 9.31 8.16
N LEU A 173 8.16 8.59 8.45
CA LEU A 173 8.12 7.22 8.99
C LEU A 173 7.44 7.16 10.37
N LEU A 174 7.80 8.07 11.28
CA LEU A 174 7.19 8.14 12.60
C LEU A 174 5.70 8.52 12.51
N SER A 175 5.36 9.46 11.62
CA SER A 175 3.97 9.84 11.39
C SER A 175 3.16 8.66 10.83
N LEU A 176 3.67 7.98 9.80
CA LEU A 176 3.02 6.80 9.23
C LEU A 176 2.79 5.72 10.29
N SER A 177 3.83 5.41 11.08
CA SER A 177 3.73 4.42 12.16
C SER A 177 2.65 4.77 13.19
N ARG A 178 2.55 6.05 13.59
CA ARG A 178 1.51 6.52 14.53
C ARG A 178 0.11 6.41 13.93
N VAL A 179 -0.06 6.80 12.67
CA VAL A 179 -1.35 6.76 11.98
C VAL A 179 -1.81 5.32 11.79
N GLU A 180 -0.93 4.41 11.40
CA GLU A 180 -1.23 2.98 11.26
C GLU A 180 -1.63 2.34 12.60
N ALA A 181 -0.90 2.63 13.68
CA ALA A 181 -1.24 2.14 15.02
C ALA A 181 -2.60 2.67 15.51
N GLY A 182 -2.95 3.90 15.14
CA GLY A 182 -4.20 4.57 15.53
C GLY A 182 -5.35 4.45 14.52
N GLU A 183 -5.20 3.76 13.39
CA GLU A 183 -6.18 3.74 12.29
C GLU A 183 -7.57 3.25 12.71
N ARG A 184 -7.65 2.40 13.73
CA ARG A 184 -8.92 1.90 14.26
C ARG A 184 -9.63 2.85 15.22
N VAL A 185 -8.94 3.86 15.75
CA VAL A 185 -9.48 4.83 16.71
C VAL A 185 -9.90 6.09 15.96
N ARG A 186 -11.20 6.29 15.85
CA ARG A 186 -11.77 7.47 15.16
C ARG A 186 -11.53 8.73 16.00
N PRO A 187 -11.13 9.86 15.36
CA PRO A 187 -11.14 11.18 16.00
C PRO A 187 -12.55 11.59 16.45
N THR A 188 -12.62 12.39 17.50
CA THR A 188 -13.88 12.84 18.09
C THR A 188 -14.00 14.36 18.16
N GLU A 189 -12.93 15.11 17.89
CA GLU A 189 -12.90 16.56 17.97
C GLU A 189 -13.53 17.23 16.74
N ARG A 190 -14.21 18.36 16.96
CA ARG A 190 -14.73 19.20 15.88
C ARG A 190 -13.66 20.19 15.44
N VAL A 191 -13.28 20.14 14.17
CA VAL A 191 -12.17 20.91 13.59
C VAL A 191 -12.66 21.73 12.42
N ASP A 192 -12.24 22.98 12.35
CA ASP A 192 -12.47 23.87 11.20
C ASP A 192 -11.39 23.64 10.14
N VAL A 193 -11.74 22.85 9.10
CA VAL A 193 -10.83 22.53 7.99
C VAL A 193 -10.56 23.77 7.11
N ALA A 194 -11.47 24.72 7.01
CA ALA A 194 -11.27 25.95 6.24
C ALA A 194 -10.16 26.82 6.89
N GLY A 195 -10.21 26.96 8.20
CA GLY A 195 -9.14 27.62 8.97
C GLY A 195 -7.79 26.93 8.83
N LEU A 196 -7.76 25.58 8.89
CA LEU A 196 -6.53 24.80 8.67
C LEU A 196 -5.99 24.99 7.24
N ALA A 197 -6.86 24.94 6.20
CA ALA A 197 -6.43 25.13 4.82
C ALA A 197 -5.84 26.52 4.58
N THR A 198 -6.42 27.56 5.20
CA THR A 198 -5.90 28.93 5.16
C THR A 198 -4.53 29.04 5.84
N SER A 199 -4.34 28.42 6.99
CA SER A 199 -3.08 28.40 7.74
C SER A 199 -1.98 27.70 6.96
N VAL A 200 -2.26 26.49 6.43
CA VAL A 200 -1.32 25.73 5.61
C VAL A 200 -0.98 26.48 4.31
N GLY A 201 -2.00 27.03 3.64
CA GLY A 201 -1.82 27.85 2.44
C GLY A 201 -0.89 29.05 2.67
N THR A 202 -1.05 29.73 3.81
CA THR A 202 -0.17 30.84 4.21
C THR A 202 1.26 30.35 4.47
N THR A 203 1.42 29.22 5.13
CA THR A 203 2.74 28.62 5.41
C THR A 203 3.47 28.21 4.14
N LEU A 204 2.75 27.69 3.14
CA LEU A 204 3.34 27.21 1.90
C LEU A 204 3.44 28.28 0.79
N ARG A 205 2.89 29.47 1.01
CA ARG A 205 2.92 30.58 0.05
C ARG A 205 4.35 30.95 -0.40
N PRO A 206 5.35 31.13 0.50
CA PRO A 206 6.70 31.45 0.07
C PRO A 206 7.32 30.37 -0.85
N MET A 207 7.00 29.10 -0.58
CA MET A 207 7.47 28.00 -1.44
C MET A 207 6.78 28.02 -2.81
N ALA A 208 5.49 28.31 -2.86
CA ALA A 208 4.73 28.44 -4.10
C ALA A 208 5.25 29.61 -4.95
N GLU A 209 5.46 30.77 -4.32
CA GLU A 209 6.02 31.96 -4.99
C GLU A 209 7.42 31.70 -5.54
N ALA A 210 8.30 31.05 -4.77
CA ALA A 210 9.64 30.67 -5.22
C ALA A 210 9.62 29.67 -6.39
N ALA A 211 8.57 28.85 -6.51
CA ALA A 211 8.34 27.94 -7.62
C ALA A 211 7.58 28.59 -8.81
N GLY A 212 7.16 29.87 -8.70
CA GLY A 212 6.35 30.55 -9.71
C GLY A 212 4.91 30.03 -9.79
N VAL A 213 4.39 29.45 -8.71
CA VAL A 213 3.05 28.85 -8.63
C VAL A 213 2.11 29.77 -7.84
N VAL A 214 0.92 30.03 -8.40
CA VAL A 214 -0.15 30.77 -7.71
C VAL A 214 -0.99 29.78 -6.89
N LEU A 215 -1.08 29.99 -5.58
CA LEU A 215 -1.93 29.20 -4.69
C LEU A 215 -3.25 29.94 -4.42
N ARG A 216 -4.38 29.32 -4.79
CA ARG A 216 -5.73 29.84 -4.59
C ARG A 216 -6.53 28.92 -3.66
N LEU A 217 -7.24 29.52 -2.70
CA LEU A 217 -8.21 28.85 -1.85
C LEU A 217 -9.62 29.29 -2.25
N ASP A 218 -10.47 28.31 -2.55
CA ASP A 218 -11.87 28.53 -2.91
C ASP A 218 -12.78 27.80 -1.88
N GLY A 219 -13.80 28.50 -1.37
CA GLY A 219 -14.75 27.93 -0.39
C GLY A 219 -14.22 27.86 1.05
N ALA A 220 -13.21 28.66 1.37
CA ALA A 220 -12.68 28.80 2.74
C ALA A 220 -13.19 30.07 3.44
N ASP A 221 -14.20 30.75 2.88
CA ASP A 221 -14.74 32.00 3.41
C ASP A 221 -15.61 31.81 4.66
N ALA A 222 -16.04 30.58 4.92
CA ALA A 222 -16.81 30.19 6.09
C ALA A 222 -16.21 28.93 6.76
N PRO A 223 -16.40 28.78 8.08
CA PRO A 223 -15.90 27.58 8.77
C PRO A 223 -16.47 26.28 8.20
N ALA A 224 -15.59 25.32 7.95
CA ALA A 224 -15.94 23.98 7.45
C ALA A 224 -15.70 22.94 8.55
N MET A 225 -16.69 22.78 9.44
CA MET A 225 -16.56 21.95 10.64
C MET A 225 -16.78 20.47 10.35
N VAL A 226 -15.79 19.63 10.64
CA VAL A 226 -15.88 18.16 10.57
C VAL A 226 -15.34 17.51 11.84
N THR A 227 -15.65 16.24 12.06
CA THR A 227 -15.04 15.47 13.15
C THR A 227 -13.69 14.94 12.66
N ALA A 228 -12.59 15.50 13.20
CA ALA A 228 -11.25 15.21 12.73
C ALA A 228 -10.15 15.39 13.81
N ASP A 229 -8.94 14.99 13.49
CA ASP A 229 -7.71 15.28 14.21
C ASP A 229 -7.02 16.45 13.48
N ALA A 230 -6.86 17.60 14.15
CA ALA A 230 -6.38 18.84 13.55
C ALA A 230 -4.96 18.71 13.00
N ASP A 231 -4.06 18.03 13.73
CA ASP A 231 -2.67 17.83 13.31
C ASP A 231 -2.59 16.95 12.06
N GLN A 232 -3.39 15.89 12.02
CA GLN A 232 -3.46 15.00 10.86
C GLN A 232 -4.08 15.69 9.64
N MET A 233 -5.11 16.51 9.81
CA MET A 233 -5.67 17.29 8.71
C MET A 233 -4.67 18.32 8.19
N THR A 234 -3.94 18.97 9.08
CA THR A 234 -2.84 19.87 8.71
C THR A 234 -1.78 19.13 7.88
N GLN A 235 -1.38 17.94 8.31
CA GLN A 235 -0.44 17.09 7.57
C GLN A 235 -0.96 16.68 6.20
N VAL A 236 -2.24 16.32 6.09
CA VAL A 236 -2.88 15.98 4.82
C VAL A 236 -2.86 17.15 3.85
N LEU A 237 -3.33 18.32 4.29
CA LEU A 237 -3.33 19.54 3.48
C LEU A 237 -1.92 19.93 3.05
N HIS A 238 -0.95 19.89 3.98
CA HIS A 238 0.45 20.16 3.68
C HIS A 238 1.00 19.22 2.60
N ASN A 239 0.81 17.91 2.74
CA ASN A 239 1.30 16.92 1.77
C ASN A 239 0.69 17.11 0.38
N LEU A 240 -0.61 17.39 0.29
CA LEU A 240 -1.28 17.57 -0.99
C LEU A 240 -0.90 18.89 -1.66
N ILE A 241 -0.87 20.00 -0.91
CA ILE A 241 -0.52 21.31 -1.46
C ILE A 241 0.97 21.35 -1.84
N GLU A 242 1.85 20.82 -1.00
CA GLU A 242 3.28 20.73 -1.31
C GLU A 242 3.52 19.90 -2.59
N ASN A 243 2.83 18.77 -2.76
CA ASN A 243 2.92 17.98 -3.98
C ASN A 243 2.41 18.74 -5.20
N ALA A 244 1.28 19.43 -5.11
CA ALA A 244 0.73 20.22 -6.19
C ALA A 244 1.68 21.37 -6.59
N VAL A 245 2.32 22.05 -5.65
CA VAL A 245 3.33 23.09 -5.93
C VAL A 245 4.57 22.48 -6.60
N LYS A 246 5.08 21.34 -6.13
CA LYS A 246 6.27 20.68 -6.68
C LYS A 246 6.06 20.15 -8.10
N TYR A 247 4.91 19.58 -8.39
CA TYR A 247 4.61 18.91 -9.66
C TYR A 247 3.71 19.72 -10.59
N GLY A 248 3.09 20.80 -10.09
CA GLY A 248 2.20 21.67 -10.83
C GLY A 248 2.87 22.53 -11.90
N GLY A 249 4.20 22.57 -11.93
CA GLY A 249 4.96 23.31 -12.93
C GLY A 249 5.01 24.84 -12.71
N ALA A 250 6.03 25.49 -13.23
CA ALA A 250 6.24 26.94 -13.11
C ALA A 250 5.14 27.74 -13.83
N GLY A 251 4.68 28.83 -13.20
CA GLY A 251 3.65 29.71 -13.73
C GLY A 251 2.23 29.14 -13.72
N GLN A 252 2.05 28.01 -13.06
CA GLN A 252 0.78 27.29 -12.96
C GLN A 252 -0.03 27.69 -11.72
N LEU A 253 -1.30 27.35 -11.75
CA LEU A 253 -2.24 27.58 -10.67
C LEU A 253 -2.46 26.27 -9.88
N VAL A 254 -2.30 26.35 -8.57
CA VAL A 254 -2.77 25.32 -7.63
C VAL A 254 -4.02 25.84 -6.93
N THR A 255 -5.11 25.10 -6.99
CA THR A 255 -6.38 25.48 -6.38
C THR A 255 -6.75 24.47 -5.29
N VAL A 256 -6.99 24.96 -4.09
CA VAL A 256 -7.60 24.18 -3.00
C VAL A 256 -9.07 24.57 -2.91
N THR A 257 -9.96 23.62 -3.11
CA THR A 257 -11.41 23.86 -3.11
C THR A 257 -12.08 23.09 -1.98
N LEU A 258 -12.83 23.78 -1.13
CA LEU A 258 -13.68 23.18 -0.09
C LEU A 258 -15.15 23.27 -0.52
N ARG A 259 -15.88 22.15 -0.43
CA ARG A 259 -17.31 22.10 -0.76
C ARG A 259 -18.06 21.20 0.21
N HIS A 260 -19.15 21.70 0.78
CA HIS A 260 -20.11 20.87 1.50
C HIS A 260 -20.99 20.14 0.49
N LEU A 261 -21.04 18.81 0.61
CA LEU A 261 -21.90 17.93 -0.16
C LEU A 261 -23.03 17.47 0.74
N PRO A 262 -24.31 17.82 0.41
CA PRO A 262 -25.47 17.39 1.21
C PRO A 262 -25.61 15.87 1.28
N GLU A 263 -25.20 15.19 0.21
CA GLU A 263 -25.20 13.74 0.09
C GLU A 263 -24.00 13.30 -0.73
N GLU A 264 -23.21 12.35 -0.18
CA GLU A 264 -22.11 11.68 -0.86
C GLU A 264 -22.34 10.17 -0.83
N PRO A 265 -22.64 9.53 -1.97
CA PRO A 265 -22.98 8.10 -2.04
C PRO A 265 -21.89 7.19 -1.45
N ALA A 266 -20.62 7.55 -1.63
CA ALA A 266 -19.48 6.77 -1.12
C ALA A 266 -19.40 6.77 0.41
N LEU A 267 -19.97 7.77 1.08
CA LEU A 267 -20.01 7.92 2.54
C LEU A 267 -21.41 7.71 3.13
N ARG A 268 -22.43 7.57 2.26
CA ARG A 268 -23.86 7.39 2.63
C ARG A 268 -24.39 8.50 3.53
N GLY A 269 -24.04 9.75 3.24
CA GLY A 269 -24.49 10.91 4.03
C GLY A 269 -23.78 12.20 3.61
N PRO A 270 -23.95 13.27 4.41
CA PRO A 270 -23.29 14.54 4.14
C PRO A 270 -21.77 14.44 4.27
N ALA A 271 -21.06 15.21 3.46
CA ALA A 271 -19.62 15.21 3.43
C ALA A 271 -19.02 16.60 3.19
N LEU A 272 -17.77 16.78 3.65
CA LEU A 272 -16.88 17.84 3.21
C LEU A 272 -15.96 17.28 2.13
N SER A 273 -15.98 17.87 0.96
CA SER A 273 -15.01 17.61 -0.12
C SER A 273 -13.89 18.64 -0.04
N ILE A 274 -12.64 18.15 -0.04
CA ILE A 274 -11.42 18.94 -0.10
C ILE A 274 -10.66 18.49 -1.34
N ALA A 275 -10.58 19.34 -2.36
CA ALA A 275 -9.90 19.04 -3.61
C ALA A 275 -8.67 19.95 -3.78
N VAL A 276 -7.53 19.36 -4.05
CA VAL A 276 -6.29 20.07 -4.41
C VAL A 276 -6.00 19.75 -5.87
N ALA A 277 -6.12 20.75 -6.73
CA ALA A 277 -5.94 20.63 -8.16
C ALA A 277 -4.70 21.41 -8.63
N ASP A 278 -3.87 20.77 -9.44
CA ASP A 278 -2.76 21.38 -10.17
C ASP A 278 -2.98 21.34 -11.68
N ARG A 279 -2.21 22.15 -12.41
CA ARG A 279 -2.17 22.17 -13.88
C ARG A 279 -0.80 21.72 -14.40
N GLY A 280 -0.20 20.73 -13.75
CA GLY A 280 1.09 20.20 -14.12
C GLY A 280 1.04 19.21 -15.29
N GLU A 281 2.08 18.40 -15.39
CA GLU A 281 2.22 17.39 -16.46
C GLU A 281 1.19 16.26 -16.38
N GLY A 282 0.40 16.19 -15.30
CA GLY A 282 -0.49 15.07 -15.04
C GLY A 282 0.25 13.76 -14.86
N ILE A 283 -0.50 12.70 -14.62
CA ILE A 283 0.02 11.37 -14.26
C ILE A 283 -0.52 10.33 -15.23
N ASP A 284 0.34 9.46 -15.71
CA ASP A 284 -0.06 8.36 -16.59
C ASP A 284 -0.98 7.38 -15.81
N PRO A 285 -2.11 6.95 -16.40
CA PRO A 285 -3.06 6.05 -15.72
C PRO A 285 -2.47 4.79 -15.10
N ILE A 286 -1.38 4.26 -15.66
CA ILE A 286 -0.70 3.06 -15.14
C ILE A 286 -0.14 3.27 -13.71
N HIS A 287 0.17 4.53 -13.35
CA HIS A 287 0.73 4.89 -12.05
C HIS A 287 -0.34 5.20 -10.99
N LEU A 288 -1.56 5.59 -11.39
CA LEU A 288 -2.61 6.05 -10.48
C LEU A 288 -2.91 5.06 -9.34
N PRO A 289 -3.08 3.75 -9.59
CA PRO A 289 -3.37 2.78 -8.53
C PRO A 289 -2.25 2.66 -7.49
N ARG A 290 -1.02 2.99 -7.89
CA ARG A 290 0.20 2.79 -7.11
C ARG A 290 0.66 4.03 -6.35
N LEU A 291 0.11 5.21 -6.64
CA LEU A 291 0.56 6.48 -6.03
C LEU A 291 0.46 6.51 -4.50
N THR A 292 -0.43 5.70 -3.93
CA THR A 292 -0.60 5.57 -2.48
C THR A 292 0.21 4.43 -1.86
N GLU A 293 1.01 3.69 -2.67
CA GLU A 293 1.96 2.71 -2.15
C GLU A 293 3.13 3.43 -1.47
N ARG A 294 3.67 2.84 -0.41
CA ARG A 294 4.81 3.41 0.33
C ARG A 294 6.05 3.41 -0.55
N PHE A 295 6.79 4.54 -0.58
CA PHE A 295 7.99 4.76 -1.39
C PHE A 295 7.79 4.76 -2.90
N TYR A 296 6.53 4.66 -3.37
CA TYR A 296 6.27 4.72 -4.81
C TYR A 296 6.47 6.13 -5.37
N ARG A 297 7.11 6.20 -6.53
CA ARG A 297 7.37 7.45 -7.29
C ARG A 297 7.28 7.15 -8.77
N VAL A 298 6.63 8.04 -9.53
CA VAL A 298 6.55 7.95 -11.00
C VAL A 298 7.94 8.15 -11.62
N ASP A 299 8.68 9.17 -11.15
CA ASP A 299 10.06 9.45 -11.53
C ASP A 299 10.94 9.53 -10.29
N SER A 300 11.84 8.56 -10.13
CA SER A 300 12.70 8.45 -8.96
C SER A 300 13.80 9.53 -8.93
N HIS A 301 14.30 10.01 -10.08
CA HIS A 301 15.35 11.02 -10.14
C HIS A 301 14.82 12.42 -9.83
N ARG A 302 13.82 12.89 -10.56
CA ARG A 302 13.20 14.19 -10.37
C ARG A 302 12.61 14.35 -8.97
N SER A 303 11.97 13.32 -8.45
CA SER A 303 11.42 13.33 -7.09
C SER A 303 12.49 13.36 -6.00
N ARG A 304 13.67 12.76 -6.21
CA ARG A 304 14.80 12.87 -5.26
C ARG A 304 15.37 14.28 -5.21
N GLU A 305 15.56 14.92 -6.35
CA GLU A 305 16.04 16.29 -6.42
C GLU A 305 15.08 17.27 -5.72
N GLN A 306 13.78 17.05 -5.82
CA GLN A 306 12.73 17.81 -5.13
C GLN A 306 12.50 17.37 -3.68
N GLY A 307 13.29 16.42 -3.16
CA GLY A 307 13.26 15.97 -1.77
C GLY A 307 12.02 15.17 -1.38
N GLY A 308 11.31 14.56 -2.34
CA GLY A 308 10.18 13.69 -2.05
C GLY A 308 10.62 12.40 -1.34
N THR A 309 9.85 11.94 -0.35
CA THR A 309 10.09 10.70 0.39
C THR A 309 9.35 9.49 -0.20
N GLY A 310 8.29 9.75 -1.01
CA GLY A 310 7.37 8.72 -1.49
C GLY A 310 6.43 8.18 -0.39
N LEU A 311 6.36 8.85 0.76
CA LEU A 311 5.49 8.47 1.88
C LEU A 311 4.28 9.40 2.02
N GLY A 312 4.32 10.62 1.50
CA GLY A 312 3.30 11.64 1.71
C GLY A 312 1.89 11.19 1.32
N LEU A 313 1.68 10.60 0.12
CA LEU A 313 0.36 10.12 -0.31
C LEU A 313 -0.09 8.86 0.44
N ALA A 314 0.83 8.00 0.87
CA ALA A 314 0.53 6.88 1.75
C ALA A 314 0.01 7.37 3.11
N ILE A 315 0.66 8.38 3.70
CA ILE A 315 0.23 9.03 4.95
C ILE A 315 -1.17 9.64 4.76
N VAL A 316 -1.41 10.37 3.67
CA VAL A 316 -2.73 10.94 3.34
C VAL A 316 -3.80 9.86 3.33
N LYS A 317 -3.57 8.74 2.63
CA LYS A 317 -4.51 7.62 2.55
C LYS A 317 -4.84 7.04 3.92
N HIS A 318 -3.83 6.78 4.76
CA HIS A 318 -4.04 6.20 6.10
C HIS A 318 -4.79 7.19 7.02
N ILE A 319 -4.46 8.48 6.98
CA ILE A 319 -5.18 9.50 7.73
C ILE A 319 -6.65 9.57 7.29
N VAL A 320 -6.91 9.63 5.99
CA VAL A 320 -8.28 9.68 5.44
C VAL A 320 -9.07 8.43 5.84
N ASN A 321 -8.46 7.25 5.78
CA ASN A 321 -9.10 6.00 6.23
C ASN A 321 -9.45 6.04 7.73
N ARG A 322 -8.55 6.54 8.59
CA ARG A 322 -8.80 6.72 10.03
C ARG A 322 -10.03 7.61 10.29
N HIS A 323 -10.21 8.63 9.43
CA HIS A 323 -11.36 9.55 9.47
C HIS A 323 -12.61 9.01 8.78
N ARG A 324 -12.62 7.72 8.34
CA ARG A 324 -13.72 7.12 7.57
C ARG A 324 -14.04 7.85 6.27
N GLY A 325 -13.08 8.62 5.77
CA GLY A 325 -13.17 9.33 4.50
C GLY A 325 -12.88 8.47 3.29
N ARG A 326 -12.86 9.15 2.13
CA ARG A 326 -12.43 8.56 0.85
C ARG A 326 -11.37 9.45 0.22
N PHE A 327 -10.35 8.85 -0.36
CA PHE A 327 -9.32 9.53 -1.11
C PHE A 327 -9.40 9.12 -2.57
N ARG A 328 -9.53 10.11 -3.47
CA ARG A 328 -9.60 9.93 -4.92
C ARG A 328 -8.50 10.71 -5.59
N ILE A 329 -7.97 10.18 -6.67
CA ILE A 329 -6.96 10.81 -7.52
C ILE A 329 -7.47 10.74 -8.96
N ASP A 330 -7.71 11.92 -9.54
CA ASP A 330 -8.10 12.07 -10.94
C ASP A 330 -6.97 12.83 -11.64
N SER A 331 -6.45 12.31 -12.75
CA SER A 331 -5.37 12.95 -13.49
C SER A 331 -5.42 12.61 -14.97
N VAL A 332 -5.09 13.60 -15.79
CA VAL A 332 -4.95 13.46 -17.23
C VAL A 332 -3.56 13.96 -17.62
N LYS A 333 -2.81 13.11 -18.30
CA LYS A 333 -1.46 13.44 -18.73
C LYS A 333 -1.48 14.66 -19.68
N GLY A 334 -0.72 15.69 -19.33
CA GLY A 334 -0.65 16.99 -20.04
C GLY A 334 -1.65 18.04 -19.54
N GLU A 335 -2.60 17.70 -18.64
CA GLU A 335 -3.63 18.65 -18.16
C GLU A 335 -3.51 18.97 -16.66
N GLY A 336 -2.95 18.04 -15.87
CA GLY A 336 -2.76 18.18 -14.44
C GLY A 336 -3.42 17.07 -13.63
N SER A 337 -3.47 17.27 -12.30
CA SER A 337 -4.01 16.29 -11.36
C SER A 337 -4.93 16.94 -10.33
N THR A 338 -5.90 16.19 -9.85
CA THR A 338 -6.79 16.58 -8.76
C THR A 338 -6.80 15.49 -7.70
N PHE A 339 -6.42 15.85 -6.49
CA PHE A 339 -6.44 14.99 -5.31
C PHE A 339 -7.62 15.39 -4.45
N THR A 340 -8.61 14.52 -4.32
CA THR A 340 -9.86 14.80 -3.60
C THR A 340 -9.97 13.95 -2.35
N ILE A 341 -10.27 14.59 -1.23
CA ILE A 341 -10.60 13.95 0.04
C ILE A 341 -12.05 14.22 0.34
N LEU A 342 -12.78 13.19 0.73
CA LEU A 342 -14.16 13.25 1.20
C LEU A 342 -14.18 12.85 2.66
N LEU A 343 -14.63 13.72 3.54
CA LEU A 343 -14.77 13.47 4.98
C LEU A 343 -16.25 13.50 5.37
N PRO A 344 -16.72 12.58 6.24
CA PRO A 344 -18.07 12.68 6.80
C PRO A 344 -18.23 14.00 7.57
N ALA A 345 -19.32 14.73 7.29
CA ALA A 345 -19.62 16.03 7.90
C ALA A 345 -20.39 15.91 9.22
#